data_2ec78bfb79491548824ba8bca87361a8
#
_entry.id   2ec78bfb79491548824ba8bca87361a8
#
_cell.length_a   1.000
_cell.length_b   1.000
_cell.length_c   1.000
_cell.angle_alpha   90.00
_cell.angle_beta   90.00
_cell.angle_gamma   90.00
#
_symmetry.space_group_name_H-M   'P 1'
#
loop_
_entity.id
_entity.type
_entity.pdbx_description
1 polymer ?
#
loop_
_entity_poly.entity_id
_entity_poly.type
_entity_poly.pdbx_seq_one_letter_code
_entity_poly.pdbx_strand_id
1 'polypeptide(L)'
;KFMKIHRDIPEAVAKICAQSDVKKFIQVSAIGANENSKSLYQRSKFQGEARALTNFKNTVIIRPSVVCGTEDNFTNLFSKLSILPIIPVVGINYKFQPILVTDVADAIVKAIEAKNNHGKIYEIGGPQIISFGDMVKSIVKTLNKKRFVVEMPMPIAKIQSSILSLLPIPPVLTRDQ
;
A
#
# COMPACT_ATOMS: atom_id res chain seq x y z
N LYS A 1 14.26 7.92 4.57
CA LYS A 1 13.54 8.05 3.29
C LYS A 1 12.02 8.11 3.50
N PHE A 2 11.39 7.18 4.24
CA PHE A 2 9.94 7.17 4.48
C PHE A 2 9.42 8.47 5.09
N MET A 3 10.02 8.98 6.17
CA MET A 3 9.58 10.22 6.81
C MET A 3 9.59 11.40 5.84
N LYS A 4 10.66 11.57 5.06
CA LYS A 4 10.72 12.65 4.07
C LYS A 4 9.59 12.58 3.05
N ILE A 5 9.29 11.38 2.54
CA ILE A 5 8.28 11.22 1.47
C ILE A 5 6.86 11.22 2.05
N HIS A 6 6.62 10.48 3.15
CA HIS A 6 5.26 10.24 3.62
C HIS A 6 4.78 11.27 4.65
N ARG A 7 5.69 12.01 5.29
CA ARG A 7 5.38 13.03 6.29
C ARG A 7 5.66 14.45 5.78
N ASP A 8 6.94 14.71 5.38
CA ASP A 8 7.38 16.08 5.12
C ASP A 8 6.79 16.64 3.82
N ILE A 9 6.65 15.81 2.76
CA ILE A 9 6.02 16.22 1.49
C ILE A 9 4.54 16.55 1.68
N PRO A 10 3.68 15.67 2.25
CA PRO A 10 2.29 16.03 2.53
C PRO A 10 2.14 17.29 3.38
N GLU A 11 2.99 17.49 4.39
CA GLU A 11 3.00 18.71 5.18
C GLU A 11 3.27 19.96 4.32
N ALA A 12 4.31 19.90 3.47
CA ALA A 12 4.67 21.02 2.60
C ALA A 12 3.55 21.33 1.60
N VAL A 13 2.96 20.30 0.98
CA VAL A 13 1.82 20.47 0.05
C VAL A 13 0.63 21.09 0.76
N ALA A 14 0.27 20.61 1.95
CA ALA A 14 -0.85 21.15 2.72
C ALA A 14 -0.64 22.62 3.10
N LYS A 15 0.60 23.01 3.47
CA LYS A 15 0.95 24.43 3.74
C LYS A 15 0.77 25.30 2.50
N ILE A 16 1.20 24.82 1.33
CA ILE A 16 1.02 25.54 0.06
C ILE A 16 -0.47 25.65 -0.27
N CYS A 17 -1.25 24.58 -0.10
CA CYS A 17 -2.70 24.60 -0.30
C CYS A 17 -3.39 25.66 0.59
N ALA A 18 -2.95 25.80 1.85
CA ALA A 18 -3.50 26.79 2.78
C ALA A 18 -3.18 28.24 2.40
N GLN A 19 -2.11 28.46 1.64
CA GLN A 19 -1.67 29.79 1.16
C GLN A 19 -2.16 30.12 -0.26
N SER A 20 -2.91 29.20 -0.87
CA SER A 20 -3.38 29.31 -2.26
C SER A 20 -4.89 29.09 -2.33
N ASP A 21 -5.50 29.42 -3.47
CA ASP A 21 -6.94 29.21 -3.73
C ASP A 21 -7.35 27.75 -3.92
N VAL A 22 -6.61 26.82 -3.35
CA VAL A 22 -6.93 25.38 -3.39
C VAL A 22 -8.18 25.12 -2.54
N LYS A 23 -9.18 24.50 -3.14
CA LYS A 23 -10.45 24.22 -2.47
C LYS A 23 -10.41 22.93 -1.64
N LYS A 24 -9.60 21.96 -2.06
CA LYS A 24 -9.52 20.65 -1.41
C LYS A 24 -8.18 19.98 -1.72
N PHE A 25 -7.61 19.27 -0.76
CA PHE A 25 -6.45 18.41 -0.92
C PHE A 25 -6.84 16.97 -0.65
N ILE A 26 -6.61 16.09 -1.61
CA ILE A 26 -6.82 14.65 -1.43
C ILE A 26 -5.46 13.99 -1.26
N GLN A 27 -5.23 13.38 -0.09
CA GLN A 27 -4.01 12.62 0.19
C GLN A 27 -4.29 11.13 0.15
N VAL A 28 -3.60 10.41 -0.73
CA VAL A 28 -3.61 8.95 -0.76
C VAL A 28 -2.61 8.42 0.28
N SER A 29 -3.14 7.70 1.26
CA SER A 29 -2.39 7.03 2.31
C SER A 29 -2.43 5.51 2.14
N ALA A 30 -2.60 4.74 3.20
CA ALA A 30 -2.77 3.29 3.15
C ALA A 30 -3.53 2.80 4.38
N ILE A 31 -4.30 1.72 4.24
CA ILE A 31 -4.87 0.98 5.39
C ILE A 31 -3.73 0.56 6.32
N GLY A 32 -3.96 0.65 7.62
CA GLY A 32 -2.97 0.34 8.65
C GLY A 32 -2.07 1.52 9.04
N ALA A 33 -2.26 2.72 8.46
CA ALA A 33 -1.60 3.93 8.95
C ALA A 33 -1.97 4.16 10.42
N ASN A 34 -0.97 4.04 11.32
CA ASN A 34 -1.16 4.06 12.76
C ASN A 34 0.10 4.58 13.46
N GLU A 35 -0.10 5.44 14.47
CA GLU A 35 0.99 6.04 15.22
C GLU A 35 1.83 5.01 15.98
N ASN A 36 1.17 4.01 16.56
CA ASN A 36 1.78 2.99 17.42
C ASN A 36 2.24 1.73 16.66
N SER A 37 2.18 1.75 15.32
CA SER A 37 2.61 0.61 14.52
C SER A 37 4.11 0.33 14.71
N LYS A 38 4.48 -0.95 14.70
CA LYS A 38 5.90 -1.37 14.63
C LYS A 38 6.53 -1.05 13.28
N SER A 39 5.74 -0.96 12.21
CA SER A 39 6.21 -0.61 10.87
C SER A 39 6.49 0.89 10.76
N LEU A 40 7.71 1.24 10.35
CA LEU A 40 8.08 2.64 10.07
C LEU A 40 7.26 3.21 8.91
N TYR A 41 6.91 2.38 7.93
CA TYR A 41 6.04 2.76 6.82
C TYR A 41 4.67 3.25 7.34
N GLN A 42 3.98 2.44 8.14
CA GLN A 42 2.66 2.76 8.67
C GLN A 42 2.69 4.01 9.57
N ARG A 43 3.70 4.13 10.45
CA ARG A 43 3.89 5.34 11.26
C ARG A 43 4.14 6.57 10.41
N SER A 44 4.96 6.47 9.37
CA SER A 44 5.26 7.62 8.49
C SER A 44 4.03 8.07 7.71
N LYS A 45 3.18 7.13 7.26
CA LYS A 45 1.89 7.45 6.62
C LYS A 45 0.96 8.20 7.58
N PHE A 46 0.77 7.67 8.80
CA PHE A 46 -0.04 8.31 9.83
C PHE A 46 0.44 9.74 10.13
N GLN A 47 1.75 9.94 10.32
CA GLN A 47 2.30 11.27 10.57
C GLN A 47 2.06 12.24 9.41
N GLY A 48 2.13 11.75 8.17
CA GLY A 48 1.81 12.57 7.00
C GLY A 48 0.35 13.01 6.95
N GLU A 49 -0.57 12.10 7.28
CA GLU A 49 -2.00 12.40 7.38
C GLU A 49 -2.26 13.49 8.45
N ALA A 50 -1.71 13.28 9.66
CA ALA A 50 -1.87 14.22 10.77
C ALA A 50 -1.32 15.61 10.41
N ARG A 51 -0.14 15.68 9.77
CA ARG A 51 0.47 16.93 9.32
C ARG A 51 -0.35 17.62 8.23
N ALA A 52 -0.87 16.86 7.27
CA ALA A 52 -1.70 17.42 6.21
C ALA A 52 -3.01 18.01 6.77
N LEU A 53 -3.72 17.28 7.63
CA LEU A 53 -4.95 17.72 8.27
C LEU A 53 -4.75 18.95 9.17
N THR A 54 -3.62 19.01 9.89
CA THR A 54 -3.30 20.16 10.75
C THR A 54 -3.03 21.43 9.94
N ASN A 55 -2.33 21.32 8.81
CA ASN A 55 -1.92 22.48 8.01
C ASN A 55 -2.99 22.93 7.01
N PHE A 56 -3.90 22.04 6.58
CA PHE A 56 -4.99 22.39 5.67
C PHE A 56 -6.27 21.63 6.03
N LYS A 57 -7.25 22.32 6.63
CA LYS A 57 -8.49 21.70 7.12
C LYS A 57 -9.33 21.04 6.03
N ASN A 58 -9.22 21.52 4.77
CA ASN A 58 -9.92 20.96 3.62
C ASN A 58 -9.20 19.76 3.01
N THR A 59 -8.40 19.05 3.81
CA THR A 59 -7.75 17.80 3.42
C THR A 59 -8.73 16.63 3.60
N VAL A 60 -8.71 15.69 2.64
CA VAL A 60 -9.39 14.39 2.73
C VAL A 60 -8.33 13.29 2.58
N ILE A 61 -8.37 12.30 3.45
CA ILE A 61 -7.46 11.17 3.41
C ILE A 61 -8.18 9.95 2.82
N ILE A 62 -7.55 9.32 1.84
CA ILE A 62 -7.99 8.03 1.30
C ILE A 62 -6.94 6.99 1.65
N ARG A 63 -7.33 5.94 2.36
CA ARG A 63 -6.51 4.79 2.75
C ARG A 63 -6.93 3.57 1.93
N PRO A 64 -6.35 3.32 0.76
CA PRO A 64 -6.64 2.10 0.02
C PRO A 64 -6.00 0.88 0.68
N SER A 65 -6.60 -0.28 0.46
CA SER A 65 -5.98 -1.58 0.65
C SER A 65 -4.92 -1.81 -0.43
N VAL A 66 -4.46 -3.04 -0.60
CA VAL A 66 -3.51 -3.39 -1.68
C VAL A 66 -4.12 -3.03 -3.03
N VAL A 67 -3.52 -2.05 -3.71
CA VAL A 67 -3.99 -1.59 -5.02
C VAL A 67 -3.42 -2.49 -6.10
N CYS A 68 -4.31 -3.01 -6.95
CA CYS A 68 -3.98 -3.88 -8.07
C CYS A 68 -4.25 -3.16 -9.39
N GLY A 69 -3.37 -3.33 -10.35
CA GLY A 69 -3.48 -2.78 -11.69
C GLY A 69 -2.39 -3.32 -12.62
N THR A 70 -2.44 -2.97 -13.89
CA THR A 70 -1.49 -3.48 -14.90
C THR A 70 -0.03 -3.12 -14.60
N GLU A 71 0.19 -1.98 -13.93
CA GLU A 71 1.53 -1.45 -13.61
C GLU A 71 1.89 -1.58 -12.12
N ASP A 72 1.09 -2.30 -11.33
CA ASP A 72 1.38 -2.45 -9.91
C ASP A 72 2.62 -3.32 -9.65
N ASN A 73 3.35 -3.00 -8.58
CA ASN A 73 4.56 -3.74 -8.23
C ASN A 73 4.26 -5.10 -7.60
N PHE A 74 3.09 -5.26 -6.99
CA PHE A 74 2.76 -6.45 -6.21
C PHE A 74 2.40 -7.62 -7.13
N THR A 75 1.39 -7.49 -8.01
CA THR A 75 0.98 -8.57 -8.90
C THR A 75 2.06 -8.88 -9.92
N ASN A 76 2.76 -7.85 -10.42
CA ASN A 76 3.88 -8.02 -11.34
C ASN A 76 5.07 -8.75 -10.69
N LEU A 77 5.32 -8.56 -9.39
CA LEU A 77 6.33 -9.31 -8.68
C LEU A 77 6.02 -10.81 -8.67
N PHE A 78 4.80 -11.21 -8.27
CA PHE A 78 4.40 -12.62 -8.24
C PHE A 78 4.28 -13.21 -9.65
N SER A 79 3.93 -12.39 -10.63
CA SER A 79 4.02 -12.78 -12.04
C SER A 79 5.46 -13.17 -12.43
N LYS A 80 6.45 -12.37 -12.05
CA LYS A 80 7.88 -12.69 -12.28
C LYS A 80 8.31 -13.92 -11.48
N LEU A 81 7.94 -14.01 -10.21
CA LEU A 81 8.26 -15.18 -9.37
C LEU A 81 7.63 -16.47 -9.86
N SER A 82 6.57 -16.39 -10.67
CA SER A 82 5.93 -17.57 -11.28
C SER A 82 6.79 -18.31 -12.31
N ILE A 83 8.01 -17.84 -12.60
CA ILE A 83 9.03 -18.62 -13.32
C ILE A 83 9.52 -19.80 -12.48
N LEU A 84 9.54 -19.67 -11.16
CA LEU A 84 9.95 -20.70 -10.22
C LEU A 84 8.83 -21.75 -10.08
N PRO A 85 9.17 -23.05 -9.91
CA PRO A 85 8.19 -24.11 -9.68
C PRO A 85 7.50 -23.98 -8.31
N ILE A 86 8.19 -23.38 -7.32
CA ILE A 86 7.72 -23.15 -5.96
C ILE A 86 7.81 -21.66 -5.66
N ILE A 87 6.72 -21.06 -5.20
CA ILE A 87 6.64 -19.65 -4.82
C ILE A 87 6.52 -19.58 -3.30
N PRO A 88 7.57 -19.15 -2.60
CA PRO A 88 7.52 -18.99 -1.15
C PRO A 88 6.77 -17.70 -0.78
N VAL A 89 5.87 -17.79 0.17
CA VAL A 89 5.04 -16.69 0.67
C VAL A 89 5.12 -16.64 2.19
N VAL A 90 5.40 -15.48 2.76
CA VAL A 90 5.39 -15.26 4.20
C VAL A 90 4.00 -14.82 4.62
N GLY A 91 3.44 -15.44 5.67
CA GLY A 91 2.11 -15.09 6.18
C GLY A 91 1.00 -15.42 5.19
N ILE A 92 1.01 -16.63 4.65
CA ILE A 92 0.08 -17.13 3.63
C ILE A 92 -1.39 -16.93 4.01
N ASN A 93 -1.70 -16.89 5.31
CA ASN A 93 -3.05 -16.73 5.85
C ASN A 93 -3.44 -15.26 6.14
N TYR A 94 -2.51 -14.30 5.96
CA TYR A 94 -2.86 -12.89 6.12
C TYR A 94 -3.93 -12.49 5.11
N LYS A 95 -4.93 -11.78 5.61
CA LYS A 95 -6.09 -11.38 4.80
C LYS A 95 -5.90 -9.96 4.28
N PHE A 96 -6.22 -9.79 3.02
CA PHE A 96 -6.23 -8.51 2.32
C PHE A 96 -7.59 -8.32 1.63
N GLN A 97 -7.88 -7.10 1.31
CA GLN A 97 -9.06 -6.73 0.53
C GLN A 97 -8.61 -5.94 -0.70
N PRO A 98 -8.01 -6.62 -1.71
CA PRO A 98 -7.42 -5.95 -2.86
C PRO A 98 -8.45 -5.07 -3.57
N ILE A 99 -8.01 -3.91 -4.04
CA ILE A 99 -8.83 -2.93 -4.75
C ILE A 99 -8.21 -2.61 -6.11
N LEU A 100 -9.03 -2.46 -7.14
CA LEU A 100 -8.55 -2.04 -8.46
C LEU A 100 -8.12 -0.57 -8.43
N VAL A 101 -7.06 -0.24 -9.17
CA VAL A 101 -6.59 1.14 -9.30
C VAL A 101 -7.65 2.07 -9.87
N THR A 102 -8.52 1.57 -10.75
CA THR A 102 -9.68 2.29 -11.29
C THR A 102 -10.67 2.68 -10.20
N ASP A 103 -10.98 1.74 -9.28
CA ASP A 103 -11.91 2.01 -8.17
C ASP A 103 -11.32 3.04 -7.19
N VAL A 104 -9.99 3.01 -6.98
CA VAL A 104 -9.29 4.05 -6.20
C VAL A 104 -9.41 5.40 -6.89
N ALA A 105 -9.23 5.46 -8.20
CA ALA A 105 -9.38 6.70 -8.97
C ALA A 105 -10.81 7.25 -8.87
N ASP A 106 -11.83 6.39 -9.02
CA ASP A 106 -13.22 6.76 -8.87
C ASP A 106 -13.54 7.29 -7.47
N ALA A 107 -12.98 6.65 -6.43
CA ALA A 107 -13.12 7.11 -5.05
C ALA A 107 -12.49 8.51 -4.86
N ILE A 108 -11.33 8.77 -5.49
CA ILE A 108 -10.69 10.10 -5.45
C ILE A 108 -11.58 11.14 -6.13
N VAL A 109 -12.11 10.85 -7.32
CA VAL A 109 -13.02 11.77 -8.04
C VAL A 109 -14.25 12.08 -7.18
N LYS A 110 -14.91 11.06 -6.63
CA LYS A 110 -16.05 11.25 -5.72
C LYS A 110 -15.68 12.06 -4.48
N ALA A 111 -14.48 11.87 -3.93
CA ALA A 111 -14.01 12.66 -2.80
C ALA A 111 -13.76 14.13 -3.16
N ILE A 112 -13.33 14.41 -4.39
CA ILE A 112 -13.17 15.78 -4.91
C ILE A 112 -14.53 16.47 -5.01
N GLU A 113 -15.53 15.80 -5.57
CA GLU A 113 -16.87 16.34 -5.83
C GLU A 113 -17.73 16.50 -4.56
N ALA A 114 -17.51 15.66 -3.55
CA ALA A 114 -18.30 15.66 -2.32
C ALA A 114 -18.13 16.97 -1.54
N LYS A 115 -19.24 17.61 -1.15
CA LYS A 115 -19.24 18.95 -0.52
C LYS A 115 -18.83 18.94 0.95
N ASN A 116 -19.14 17.89 1.72
CA ASN A 116 -19.04 17.86 3.19
C ASN A 116 -18.11 16.75 3.69
N ASN A 117 -16.93 16.63 3.12
CA ASN A 117 -15.97 15.57 3.47
C ASN A 117 -14.61 16.09 3.96
N HIS A 118 -14.52 17.36 4.29
CA HIS A 118 -13.28 17.97 4.83
C HIS A 118 -12.88 17.31 6.16
N GLY A 119 -11.61 17.00 6.30
CA GLY A 119 -11.07 16.31 7.49
C GLY A 119 -11.43 14.83 7.59
N LYS A 120 -12.15 14.28 6.61
CA LYS A 120 -12.56 12.87 6.63
C LYS A 120 -11.43 11.94 6.18
N ILE A 121 -11.42 10.75 6.78
CA ILE A 121 -10.54 9.64 6.42
C ILE A 121 -11.42 8.50 5.93
N TYR A 122 -11.15 8.00 4.73
CA TYR A 122 -11.87 6.88 4.12
C TYR A 122 -10.92 5.71 3.92
N GLU A 123 -11.23 4.57 4.53
CA GLU A 123 -10.57 3.30 4.22
C GLU A 123 -11.36 2.61 3.11
N ILE A 124 -10.67 2.25 2.02
CA ILE A 124 -11.30 1.66 0.84
C ILE A 124 -10.64 0.33 0.49
N GLY A 125 -11.47 -0.67 0.23
CA GLY A 125 -11.05 -2.01 -0.20
C GLY A 125 -11.95 -2.50 -1.32
N GLY A 126 -11.52 -3.52 -2.03
CA GLY A 126 -12.34 -4.18 -3.05
C GLY A 126 -13.44 -5.03 -2.43
N PRO A 127 -14.25 -5.72 -3.25
CA PRO A 127 -15.46 -6.42 -2.79
C PRO A 127 -15.19 -7.70 -2.00
N GLN A 128 -13.95 -8.24 -2.07
CA GLN A 128 -13.65 -9.55 -1.49
C GLN A 128 -12.43 -9.50 -0.57
N ILE A 129 -12.54 -10.17 0.58
CA ILE A 129 -11.44 -10.44 1.48
C ILE A 129 -10.85 -11.79 1.09
N ILE A 130 -9.57 -11.81 0.71
CA ILE A 130 -8.85 -13.03 0.31
C ILE A 130 -7.58 -13.20 1.13
N SER A 131 -7.10 -14.45 1.27
CA SER A 131 -5.81 -14.70 1.88
C SER A 131 -4.67 -14.31 0.93
N PHE A 132 -3.50 -13.99 1.49
CA PHE A 132 -2.31 -13.70 0.69
C PHE A 132 -1.97 -14.87 -0.23
N GLY A 133 -2.03 -16.10 0.29
CA GLY A 133 -1.80 -17.30 -0.50
C GLY A 133 -2.78 -17.46 -1.66
N ASP A 134 -4.07 -17.18 -1.43
CA ASP A 134 -5.07 -17.29 -2.49
C ASP A 134 -4.93 -16.19 -3.53
N MET A 135 -4.49 -15.00 -3.13
CA MET A 135 -4.16 -13.92 -4.06
C MET A 135 -3.01 -14.34 -4.99
N VAL A 136 -1.92 -14.89 -4.44
CA VAL A 136 -0.79 -15.39 -5.23
C VAL A 136 -1.20 -16.56 -6.14
N LYS A 137 -2.00 -17.51 -5.63
CA LYS A 137 -2.56 -18.62 -6.45
C LYS A 137 -3.40 -18.10 -7.60
N SER A 138 -4.20 -17.07 -7.38
CA SER A 138 -5.04 -16.44 -8.42
C SER A 138 -4.17 -15.84 -9.53
N ILE A 139 -3.09 -15.12 -9.18
CA ILE A 139 -2.13 -14.57 -10.15
C ILE A 139 -1.53 -15.71 -10.99
N VAL A 140 -1.05 -16.77 -10.35
CA VAL A 140 -0.45 -17.93 -11.03
C VAL A 140 -1.45 -18.62 -11.96
N LYS A 141 -2.70 -18.76 -11.52
CA LYS A 141 -3.79 -19.35 -12.33
C LYS A 141 -4.09 -18.52 -13.56
N THR A 142 -4.16 -17.18 -13.40
CA THR A 142 -4.41 -16.25 -14.54
C THR A 142 -3.31 -16.34 -15.59
N LEU A 143 -2.08 -16.66 -15.18
CA LEU A 143 -0.95 -16.86 -16.08
C LEU A 143 -0.93 -18.27 -16.72
N ASN A 144 -1.96 -19.10 -16.50
CA ASN A 144 -2.03 -20.49 -16.97
C ASN A 144 -0.82 -21.36 -16.53
N LYS A 145 -0.25 -21.06 -15.35
CA LYS A 145 0.91 -21.79 -14.81
C LYS A 145 0.49 -22.68 -13.65
N LYS A 146 1.09 -23.88 -13.58
CA LYS A 146 0.95 -24.78 -12.43
C LYS A 146 2.16 -24.58 -11.50
N ARG A 147 1.97 -23.91 -10.35
CA ARG A 147 3.03 -23.63 -9.38
C ARG A 147 2.54 -23.93 -7.97
N PHE A 148 3.46 -24.34 -7.11
CA PHE A 148 3.17 -24.56 -5.70
C PHE A 148 3.42 -23.28 -4.92
N VAL A 149 2.38 -22.76 -4.26
CA VAL A 149 2.50 -21.64 -3.34
C VAL A 149 2.63 -22.21 -1.94
N VAL A 150 3.77 -21.99 -1.30
CA VAL A 150 4.11 -22.58 0.00
C VAL A 150 4.39 -21.51 1.03
N GLU A 151 4.02 -21.79 2.29
CA GLU A 151 4.35 -20.90 3.39
C GLU A 151 5.84 -20.94 3.70
N MET A 152 6.46 -19.76 3.77
CA MET A 152 7.83 -19.62 4.23
C MET A 152 7.83 -19.16 5.69
N PRO A 153 8.41 -19.93 6.61
CA PRO A 153 8.55 -19.51 8.00
C PRO A 153 9.34 -18.20 8.13
N MET A 154 8.89 -17.30 9.02
CA MET A 154 9.51 -15.99 9.27
C MET A 154 11.03 -16.03 9.53
N PRO A 155 11.60 -16.99 10.29
CA PRO A 155 13.05 -17.06 10.50
C PRO A 155 13.82 -17.23 9.17
N ILE A 156 13.32 -18.05 8.26
CA ILE A 156 13.94 -18.32 6.96
C ILE A 156 13.87 -17.06 6.08
N ALA A 157 12.74 -16.37 6.08
CA ALA A 157 12.56 -15.10 5.34
C ALA A 157 13.53 -14.00 5.82
N LYS A 158 13.78 -13.91 7.13
CA LYS A 158 14.75 -12.97 7.70
C LYS A 158 16.19 -13.26 7.28
N ILE A 159 16.58 -14.52 7.24
CA ILE A 159 17.91 -14.94 6.77
C ILE A 159 18.04 -14.61 5.28
N GLN A 160 17.04 -14.94 4.48
CA GLN A 160 17.03 -14.67 3.05
C GLN A 160 17.10 -13.17 2.76
N SER A 161 16.34 -12.33 3.48
CA SER A 161 16.39 -10.87 3.29
C SER A 161 17.77 -10.29 3.67
N SER A 162 18.45 -10.87 4.63
CA SER A 162 19.81 -10.46 5.02
C SER A 162 20.85 -10.85 3.97
N ILE A 163 20.69 -12.01 3.34
CA ILE A 163 21.58 -12.47 2.26
C ILE A 163 21.32 -11.68 0.96
N LEU A 164 20.03 -11.46 0.61
CA LEU A 164 19.67 -10.66 -0.57
C LEU A 164 20.07 -9.19 -0.45
N SER A 165 20.15 -8.64 0.77
CA SER A 165 20.64 -7.25 0.96
C SER A 165 22.12 -7.07 0.63
N LEU A 166 22.88 -8.16 0.49
CA LEU A 166 24.27 -8.18 0.05
C LEU A 166 24.41 -8.25 -1.49
N LEU A 167 23.33 -8.56 -2.19
CA LEU A 167 23.30 -8.59 -3.66
C LEU A 167 22.72 -7.29 -4.20
N PRO A 168 23.17 -6.76 -5.35
CA PRO A 168 22.64 -5.54 -5.95
C PRO A 168 21.27 -5.74 -6.62
N ILE A 169 20.41 -6.55 -6.00
CA ILE A 169 19.04 -6.82 -6.44
C ILE A 169 18.10 -6.05 -5.51
N PRO A 170 17.18 -5.22 -6.03
CA PRO A 170 16.24 -4.51 -5.18
C PRO A 170 15.45 -5.51 -4.32
N PRO A 171 15.36 -5.29 -3.00
CA PRO A 171 14.68 -6.23 -2.11
C PRO A 171 13.20 -6.31 -2.48
N VAL A 172 12.75 -7.54 -2.69
CA VAL A 172 11.38 -7.89 -3.05
C VAL A 172 10.39 -7.55 -1.91
N LEU A 173 10.87 -7.63 -0.68
CA LEU A 173 10.19 -7.23 0.55
C LEU A 173 11.19 -6.45 1.40
N THR A 174 10.80 -5.27 1.85
CA THR A 174 11.60 -4.51 2.81
C THR A 174 11.29 -5.00 4.23
N ARG A 175 12.26 -4.85 5.15
CA ARG A 175 12.12 -5.22 6.57
C ARG A 175 10.90 -4.58 7.26
N ASP A 176 10.34 -3.53 6.68
CA ASP A 176 9.26 -2.70 7.22
C ASP A 176 7.88 -3.01 6.60
N GLN A 177 7.82 -3.91 5.64
CA GLN A 177 6.59 -4.46 5.04
C GLN A 177 6.31 -5.87 5.59
#